data_2d92b46169f3bded952dd453546d05a2
#
_entry.id   2d92b46169f3bded952dd453546d05a2
#
_cell.length_a   1.000
_cell.length_b   1.000
_cell.length_c   1.000
_cell.angle_alpha   90.00
_cell.angle_beta   90.00
_cell.angle_gamma   90.00
#
_symmetry.space_group_name_H-M   'P 1'
#
loop_
_entity.id
_entity.type
_entity.pdbx_description
1 polymer ?
#
loop_
_entity_poly.entity_id
_entity_poly.type
_entity_poly.pdbx_seq_one_letter_code
_entity_poly.pdbx_strand_id
1 'polypeptide(L)'
;VGSEMCIRDSPWGIHDSAGGSSGGAGAAVMSGIGAMGHGNDIGGSLRFPAAANGAFTVKPGLGRVPAWNPSQNAERGMLAQSMSVQGLLTRDPNDLDLAMPTLFKNDPVDPFHVPLPYDMGSESQKCKIALARETPGFETNPEIYKGLDLAAEALRDAGHEVIEVDPPLLLETATAGYRALMGEVIELMGPDIRKFGSAEINRIFDEYFKQFKPYTGNDLLKILAKRSYYAREWSVFLTKYPLILSPFLPQPFFKPGRDLEGQEGVREVLGSALWSYSINFLGLPAGCFPTHLAQLKQGTQAINVQLIGQRWREDLIVQGMKAIRNRLGTFSNELWSIMEKNNE
;
A
#
# COMPACT_ATOMS: atom_id res chain seq x y z
N VAL A 1 12.15 -8.52 10.93
CA VAL A 1 11.44 -7.82 9.84
C VAL A 1 10.61 -6.65 10.37
N GLY A 2 9.97 -6.75 11.52
CA GLY A 2 9.08 -5.70 12.02
C GLY A 2 9.79 -4.49 12.63
N SER A 3 10.87 -4.67 13.38
CA SER A 3 11.59 -3.57 14.03
C SER A 3 12.32 -2.64 13.04
N GLU A 4 12.65 -3.10 11.86
CA GLU A 4 13.26 -2.27 10.82
C GLU A 4 12.28 -1.33 10.12
N MET A 5 10.98 -1.59 10.22
CA MET A 5 9.95 -0.78 9.55
C MET A 5 9.93 0.68 10.05
N CYS A 6 10.32 0.91 11.31
CA CYS A 6 10.27 2.23 11.95
C CYS A 6 11.65 2.82 12.28
N ILE A 7 12.75 2.12 12.00
CA ILE A 7 14.10 2.53 12.37
C ILE A 7 14.81 3.31 11.26
N ARG A 8 14.38 3.14 9.99
CA ARG A 8 15.03 3.81 8.87
C ARG A 8 14.41 5.17 8.63
N ASP A 9 15.28 6.17 8.54
CA ASP A 9 14.86 7.55 8.31
C ASP A 9 14.45 7.74 6.84
N SER A 10 13.44 8.58 6.63
CA SER A 10 13.06 9.06 5.31
C SER A 10 14.09 10.10 4.80
N PRO A 11 14.37 10.17 3.49
CA PRO A 11 15.20 11.23 2.95
C PRO A 11 14.58 12.64 3.09
N TRP A 12 13.31 12.77 3.47
CA TRP A 12 12.67 14.05 3.81
C TRP A 12 13.16 14.62 5.14
N GLY A 13 13.52 13.76 6.11
CA GLY A 13 14.05 14.20 7.39
C GLY A 13 14.40 13.03 8.32
N ILE A 14 15.40 13.24 9.16
CA ILE A 14 15.89 12.25 10.15
C ILE A 14 14.85 11.88 11.23
N HIS A 15 13.76 12.63 11.32
CA HIS A 15 12.65 12.38 12.25
C HIS A 15 11.45 11.72 11.59
N ASP A 16 11.56 11.37 10.31
CA ASP A 16 10.49 10.75 9.53
C ASP A 16 10.84 9.29 9.23
N SER A 17 9.89 8.39 9.40
CA SER A 17 10.04 7.00 9.02
C SER A 17 10.07 6.84 7.50
N ALA A 18 10.95 6.00 6.99
CA ALA A 18 10.93 5.59 5.57
C ALA A 18 9.79 4.61 5.24
N GLY A 19 8.96 4.28 6.23
CA GLY A 19 7.92 3.25 6.08
C GLY A 19 8.50 1.85 5.96
N GLY A 20 7.62 0.85 5.87
CA GLY A 20 8.07 -0.55 5.81
C GLY A 20 7.04 -1.49 5.18
N SER A 21 7.52 -2.69 4.85
CA SER A 21 8.87 -3.27 5.06
C SER A 21 9.87 -2.93 3.95
N SER A 22 9.46 -2.37 2.79
CA SER A 22 10.35 -1.98 1.68
C SER A 22 10.92 -0.55 1.84
N GLY A 23 11.09 -0.04 3.07
CA GLY A 23 11.51 1.33 3.38
C GLY A 23 12.86 1.68 2.78
N GLY A 24 13.84 0.75 2.86
CA GLY A 24 15.14 0.94 2.25
C GLY A 24 15.10 1.09 0.73
N ALA A 25 14.22 0.38 0.04
CA ALA A 25 14.02 0.52 -1.40
C ALA A 25 13.42 1.90 -1.73
N GLY A 26 12.39 2.34 -0.97
CA GLY A 26 11.77 3.64 -1.14
C GLY A 26 12.75 4.80 -0.90
N ALA A 27 13.47 4.77 0.23
CA ALA A 27 14.47 5.78 0.56
C ALA A 27 15.59 5.84 -0.49
N ALA A 28 16.14 4.69 -0.92
CA ALA A 28 17.19 4.63 -1.94
C ALA A 28 16.77 5.23 -3.28
N VAL A 29 15.56 4.86 -3.75
CA VAL A 29 15.03 5.40 -5.01
C VAL A 29 14.84 6.91 -4.93
N MET A 30 14.23 7.40 -3.87
CA MET A 30 13.97 8.83 -3.73
C MET A 30 15.26 9.63 -3.50
N SER A 31 16.27 9.06 -2.86
CA SER A 31 17.61 9.66 -2.74
C SER A 31 18.43 9.61 -4.03
N GLY A 32 17.94 9.06 -5.14
CA GLY A 32 18.67 9.00 -6.41
C GLY A 32 19.67 7.85 -6.55
N ILE A 33 19.75 6.90 -5.60
CA ILE A 33 20.70 5.77 -5.63
C ILE A 33 20.36 4.78 -6.76
N GLY A 34 19.10 4.62 -7.08
CA GLY A 34 18.64 3.79 -8.19
C GLY A 34 17.44 4.39 -8.93
N ALA A 35 17.15 3.92 -10.13
CA ALA A 35 16.00 4.35 -10.92
C ALA A 35 14.69 3.78 -10.34
N MET A 36 14.73 2.53 -9.87
CA MET A 36 13.60 1.82 -9.29
C MET A 36 14.07 0.88 -8.18
N GLY A 37 13.20 0.61 -7.22
CA GLY A 37 13.43 -0.30 -6.11
C GLY A 37 12.40 -1.43 -6.12
N HIS A 38 12.85 -2.68 -5.95
CA HIS A 38 11.96 -3.83 -5.80
C HIS A 38 11.52 -3.99 -4.35
N GLY A 39 10.28 -4.40 -4.15
CA GLY A 39 9.72 -4.67 -2.82
C GLY A 39 8.56 -5.65 -2.85
N ASN A 40 8.03 -5.94 -1.67
CA ASN A 40 6.89 -6.84 -1.46
C ASN A 40 5.78 -6.11 -0.69
N ASP A 41 4.53 -6.49 -0.92
CA ASP A 41 3.38 -5.90 -0.22
C ASP A 41 2.38 -7.00 0.17
N ILE A 42 2.29 -7.29 1.46
CA ILE A 42 1.32 -8.21 2.05
C ILE A 42 0.23 -7.48 2.85
N GLY A 43 0.51 -6.25 3.28
CA GLY A 43 -0.38 -5.41 4.07
C GLY A 43 -0.06 -3.93 3.93
N GLY A 44 0.63 -3.54 2.82
CA GLY A 44 1.03 -2.17 2.55
C GLY A 44 2.53 -1.96 2.36
N SER A 45 3.34 -3.02 2.37
CA SER A 45 4.81 -2.89 2.45
C SER A 45 5.52 -2.33 1.20
N LEU A 46 4.80 -2.02 0.10
CA LEU A 46 5.21 -1.12 -0.99
C LEU A 46 4.62 0.28 -0.78
N ARG A 47 3.35 0.34 -0.40
CA ARG A 47 2.58 1.58 -0.31
C ARG A 47 2.94 2.43 0.90
N PHE A 48 3.25 1.82 2.07
CA PHE A 48 3.82 2.54 3.22
C PHE A 48 5.13 3.25 2.86
N PRO A 49 6.13 2.57 2.25
CA PRO A 49 7.34 3.25 1.77
C PRO A 49 7.07 4.32 0.71
N ALA A 50 6.13 4.11 -0.21
CA ALA A 50 5.75 5.14 -1.16
C ALA A 50 5.18 6.37 -0.45
N ALA A 51 4.26 6.18 0.51
CA ALA A 51 3.66 7.26 1.29
C ALA A 51 4.70 8.02 2.15
N ALA A 52 5.63 7.29 2.76
CA ALA A 52 6.66 7.87 3.61
C ALA A 52 7.71 8.69 2.85
N ASN A 53 8.02 8.28 1.61
CA ASN A 53 9.13 8.87 0.85
C ASN A 53 8.66 9.72 -0.33
N GLY A 54 7.36 9.83 -0.61
CA GLY A 54 6.83 10.56 -1.76
C GLY A 54 7.10 9.85 -3.10
N ALA A 55 7.21 8.52 -3.08
CA ALA A 55 7.44 7.71 -4.27
C ALA A 55 6.12 7.30 -4.93
N PHE A 56 6.23 6.83 -6.17
CA PHE A 56 5.16 6.14 -6.91
C PHE A 56 5.35 4.63 -6.79
N THR A 57 4.27 3.91 -6.57
CA THR A 57 4.27 2.45 -6.57
C THR A 57 2.96 1.89 -7.07
N VAL A 58 3.00 0.72 -7.65
CA VAL A 58 1.83 -0.12 -7.84
C VAL A 58 2.05 -1.43 -7.11
N LYS A 59 1.18 -1.72 -6.17
CA LYS A 59 0.96 -3.06 -5.64
C LYS A 59 0.10 -3.81 -6.66
N PRO A 60 0.63 -4.78 -7.42
CA PRO A 60 -0.16 -5.54 -8.38
C PRO A 60 -1.27 -6.35 -7.72
N GLY A 61 -2.24 -6.77 -8.50
CA GLY A 61 -3.20 -7.77 -8.07
C GLY A 61 -2.55 -9.14 -7.86
N LEU A 62 -3.22 -10.00 -7.10
CA LEU A 62 -2.78 -11.38 -6.91
C LEU A 62 -2.64 -12.10 -8.25
N GLY A 63 -1.52 -12.78 -8.45
CA GLY A 63 -1.22 -13.56 -9.64
C GLY A 63 -0.67 -12.76 -10.82
N ARG A 64 -0.41 -11.45 -10.67
CA ARG A 64 0.12 -10.61 -11.78
C ARG A 64 1.63 -10.67 -11.90
N VAL A 65 2.34 -10.75 -10.79
CA VAL A 65 3.80 -10.89 -10.75
C VAL A 65 4.13 -12.19 -10.08
N PRO A 66 4.95 -13.06 -10.68
CA PRO A 66 5.42 -14.28 -10.04
C PRO A 66 6.09 -13.94 -8.70
N ALA A 67 5.72 -14.64 -7.63
CA ALA A 67 6.09 -14.30 -6.26
C ALA A 67 6.89 -15.40 -5.54
N TRP A 68 7.25 -16.47 -6.22
CA TRP A 68 8.05 -17.53 -5.62
C TRP A 68 9.44 -17.02 -5.23
N ASN A 69 9.90 -17.42 -4.04
CA ASN A 69 11.21 -17.07 -3.52
C ASN A 69 12.03 -18.33 -3.24
N PRO A 70 13.08 -18.61 -4.01
CA PRO A 70 13.89 -19.83 -3.87
C PRO A 70 14.69 -19.91 -2.55
N SER A 71 14.84 -18.81 -1.83
CA SER A 71 15.52 -18.79 -0.53
C SER A 71 14.63 -19.08 0.68
N GLN A 72 13.33 -19.36 0.46
CA GLN A 72 12.44 -19.78 1.54
C GLN A 72 12.73 -21.21 1.97
N ASN A 73 12.81 -21.42 3.28
CA ASN A 73 13.00 -22.75 3.86
C ASN A 73 11.69 -23.53 4.05
N ALA A 74 10.55 -22.86 3.91
CA ALA A 74 9.21 -23.41 4.02
C ALA A 74 8.22 -22.59 3.21
N GLU A 75 7.12 -23.22 2.79
CA GLU A 75 6.01 -22.51 2.14
C GLU A 75 5.31 -21.57 3.13
N ARG A 76 4.85 -20.43 2.62
CA ARG A 76 4.05 -19.48 3.39
C ARG A 76 2.66 -20.05 3.64
N GLY A 77 1.99 -19.58 4.67
CA GLY A 77 0.58 -19.84 4.88
C GLY A 77 -0.29 -19.37 3.71
N MET A 78 -1.47 -19.94 3.56
CA MET A 78 -2.36 -19.68 2.42
C MET A 78 -2.76 -18.20 2.31
N LEU A 79 -3.02 -17.53 3.42
CA LEU A 79 -3.31 -16.10 3.40
C LEU A 79 -2.10 -15.27 3.00
N ALA A 80 -0.93 -15.59 3.55
CA ALA A 80 0.30 -14.91 3.16
C ALA A 80 0.58 -15.07 1.66
N GLN A 81 0.34 -16.26 1.09
CA GLN A 81 0.44 -16.50 -0.37
C GLN A 81 -0.58 -15.67 -1.15
N SER A 82 -1.84 -15.60 -0.68
CA SER A 82 -2.93 -14.93 -1.40
C SER A 82 -2.98 -13.41 -1.21
N MET A 83 -2.19 -12.85 -0.29
CA MET A 83 -2.14 -11.41 0.01
C MET A 83 -0.83 -10.76 -0.44
N SER A 84 0.26 -11.54 -0.45
CA SER A 84 1.60 -11.05 -0.74
C SER A 84 1.86 -10.95 -2.24
N VAL A 85 2.33 -9.78 -2.68
CA VAL A 85 2.68 -9.54 -4.08
C VAL A 85 4.01 -8.80 -4.19
N GLN A 86 4.70 -8.96 -5.32
CA GLN A 86 5.92 -8.24 -5.65
C GLN A 86 5.58 -6.99 -6.47
N GLY A 87 6.37 -5.92 -6.35
CA GLY A 87 6.19 -4.70 -7.12
C GLY A 87 7.39 -3.76 -7.04
N LEU A 88 7.24 -2.59 -7.60
CA LEU A 88 8.30 -1.59 -7.71
C LEU A 88 7.93 -0.28 -7.04
N LEU A 89 8.96 0.44 -6.57
CA LEU A 89 8.93 1.83 -6.17
C LEU A 89 9.74 2.65 -7.20
N THR A 90 9.21 3.79 -7.64
CA THR A 90 9.84 4.67 -8.62
C THR A 90 9.63 6.14 -8.26
N ARG A 91 10.34 7.04 -8.93
CA ARG A 91 10.13 8.50 -8.80
C ARG A 91 9.08 9.05 -9.77
N ASP A 92 8.73 8.27 -10.79
CA ASP A 92 7.80 8.69 -11.84
C ASP A 92 6.94 7.49 -12.29
N PRO A 93 5.63 7.64 -12.53
CA PRO A 93 4.77 6.55 -12.98
C PRO A 93 5.12 6.04 -14.39
N ASN A 94 5.85 6.81 -15.20
CA ASN A 94 6.35 6.33 -16.50
C ASN A 94 7.38 5.20 -16.33
N ASP A 95 8.18 5.22 -15.26
CA ASP A 95 9.12 4.14 -14.95
C ASP A 95 8.37 2.85 -14.55
N LEU A 96 7.24 2.98 -13.85
CA LEU A 96 6.36 1.83 -13.57
C LEU A 96 5.79 1.26 -14.88
N ASP A 97 5.27 2.12 -15.75
CA ASP A 97 4.70 1.71 -17.04
C ASP A 97 5.72 0.97 -17.92
N LEU A 98 6.96 1.46 -17.93
CA LEU A 98 8.07 0.83 -18.63
C LEU A 98 8.46 -0.54 -18.07
N ALA A 99 8.43 -0.71 -16.75
CA ALA A 99 8.93 -1.91 -16.08
C ALA A 99 7.86 -3.02 -15.92
N MET A 100 6.59 -2.67 -15.79
CA MET A 100 5.48 -3.60 -15.55
C MET A 100 5.41 -4.75 -16.56
N PRO A 101 5.55 -4.53 -17.89
CA PRO A 101 5.52 -5.64 -18.86
C PRO A 101 6.59 -6.70 -18.61
N THR A 102 7.74 -6.30 -18.04
CA THR A 102 8.81 -7.24 -17.68
C THR A 102 8.48 -8.03 -16.40
N LEU A 103 7.92 -7.37 -15.40
CA LEU A 103 7.51 -8.02 -14.15
C LEU A 103 6.38 -9.04 -14.36
N PHE A 104 5.51 -8.80 -15.33
CA PHE A 104 4.35 -9.64 -15.62
C PHE A 104 4.66 -10.84 -16.52
N LYS A 105 5.93 -11.04 -16.86
CA LYS A 105 6.33 -12.23 -17.63
C LYS A 105 6.04 -13.50 -16.86
N ASN A 106 5.59 -14.51 -17.61
CA ASN A 106 5.28 -15.80 -17.02
C ASN A 106 6.53 -16.47 -16.44
N ASP A 107 6.37 -17.00 -15.24
CA ASP A 107 7.32 -17.90 -14.60
C ASP A 107 6.56 -19.18 -14.17
N PRO A 108 6.88 -20.35 -14.75
CA PRO A 108 6.17 -21.59 -14.44
C PRO A 108 6.39 -22.09 -13.01
N VAL A 109 7.33 -21.49 -12.25
CA VAL A 109 7.56 -21.83 -10.84
C VAL A 109 6.49 -21.26 -9.93
N ASP A 110 5.75 -20.21 -10.36
CA ASP A 110 4.61 -19.68 -9.60
C ASP A 110 3.30 -20.25 -10.14
N PRO A 111 2.66 -21.20 -9.42
CA PRO A 111 1.42 -21.83 -9.88
C PRO A 111 0.21 -20.90 -9.86
N PHE A 112 0.30 -19.75 -9.21
CA PHE A 112 -0.79 -18.76 -9.12
C PHE A 112 -0.68 -17.65 -10.16
N HIS A 113 0.39 -17.63 -10.96
CA HIS A 113 0.58 -16.60 -11.98
C HIS A 113 -0.51 -16.66 -13.07
N VAL A 114 -1.08 -15.49 -13.37
CA VAL A 114 -2.13 -15.33 -14.40
C VAL A 114 -1.51 -14.62 -15.61
N PRO A 115 -1.31 -15.32 -16.73
CA PRO A 115 -0.56 -14.81 -17.90
C PRO A 115 -1.43 -13.89 -18.78
N LEU A 116 -1.89 -12.77 -18.22
CA LEU A 116 -2.59 -11.71 -18.95
C LEU A 116 -1.60 -10.62 -19.38
N PRO A 117 -1.81 -9.97 -20.53
CA PRO A 117 -1.01 -8.82 -20.92
C PRO A 117 -1.12 -7.68 -19.89
N TYR A 118 -0.09 -6.85 -19.82
CA TYR A 118 -0.13 -5.67 -18.95
C TYR A 118 -1.09 -4.62 -19.49
N ASP A 119 -0.91 -4.22 -20.74
CA ASP A 119 -1.77 -3.25 -21.39
C ASP A 119 -3.03 -3.94 -21.95
N MET A 120 -4.17 -3.47 -21.52
CA MET A 120 -5.49 -3.90 -21.98
C MET A 120 -6.29 -2.74 -22.59
N GLY A 121 -5.60 -1.77 -23.21
CA GLY A 121 -6.21 -0.64 -23.91
C GLY A 121 -6.62 0.50 -22.98
N SER A 122 -5.81 0.79 -21.97
CA SER A 122 -6.13 1.82 -20.97
C SER A 122 -5.93 3.25 -21.44
N GLU A 123 -5.06 3.52 -22.42
CA GLU A 123 -4.67 4.90 -22.81
C GLU A 123 -5.85 5.79 -23.24
N SER A 124 -6.82 5.23 -23.94
CA SER A 124 -8.02 5.96 -24.40
C SER A 124 -9.24 5.74 -23.50
N GLN A 125 -9.14 4.89 -22.51
CA GLN A 125 -10.27 4.50 -21.68
C GLN A 125 -10.63 5.57 -20.66
N LYS A 126 -11.81 6.19 -20.81
CA LYS A 126 -12.40 7.04 -19.77
C LYS A 126 -13.36 6.22 -18.95
N CYS A 127 -13.32 6.38 -17.65
CA CYS A 127 -14.15 5.63 -16.72
C CYS A 127 -14.72 6.51 -15.60
N LYS A 128 -15.70 5.96 -14.90
CA LYS A 128 -16.18 6.52 -13.63
C LYS A 128 -15.22 6.10 -12.52
N ILE A 129 -14.79 7.05 -11.73
CA ILE A 129 -13.89 6.85 -10.59
C ILE A 129 -14.67 7.16 -9.31
N ALA A 130 -14.72 6.21 -8.39
CA ALA A 130 -15.25 6.45 -7.06
C ALA A 130 -14.25 7.29 -6.27
N LEU A 131 -14.70 8.35 -5.62
CA LEU A 131 -13.92 9.12 -4.65
C LEU A 131 -14.43 8.76 -3.25
N ALA A 132 -13.63 8.01 -2.50
CA ALA A 132 -13.87 7.72 -1.10
C ALA A 132 -12.94 8.57 -0.23
N ARG A 133 -13.51 9.29 0.74
CA ARG A 133 -12.75 10.28 1.51
C ARG A 133 -12.37 9.79 2.91
N GLU A 134 -13.18 8.88 3.45
CA GLU A 134 -13.11 8.54 4.86
C GLU A 134 -12.42 7.22 5.13
N THR A 135 -11.77 7.15 6.27
CA THR A 135 -11.27 5.90 6.85
C THR A 135 -12.09 5.59 8.10
N PRO A 136 -12.97 4.59 8.09
CA PRO A 136 -13.91 4.35 9.19
C PRO A 136 -13.22 4.25 10.56
N GLY A 137 -13.67 5.06 11.51
CA GLY A 137 -13.12 5.10 12.88
C GLY A 137 -11.83 5.91 13.06
N PHE A 138 -11.38 6.63 12.02
CA PHE A 138 -10.22 7.52 12.05
C PHE A 138 -10.57 8.85 11.42
N GLU A 139 -10.13 9.93 12.05
CA GLU A 139 -10.26 11.28 11.49
C GLU A 139 -9.27 11.45 10.33
N THR A 140 -9.76 11.98 9.22
CA THR A 140 -8.92 12.26 8.05
C THR A 140 -8.34 13.68 8.14
N ASN A 141 -7.02 13.78 8.02
CA ASN A 141 -6.29 15.04 8.09
C ASN A 141 -6.64 15.97 6.90
N PRO A 142 -6.74 17.30 7.11
CA PRO A 142 -7.01 18.25 6.03
C PRO A 142 -6.05 18.15 4.83
N GLU A 143 -4.76 17.84 5.06
CA GLU A 143 -3.80 17.66 3.96
C GLU A 143 -4.10 16.41 3.12
N ILE A 144 -4.67 15.35 3.72
CA ILE A 144 -5.13 14.17 2.96
C ILE A 144 -6.34 14.54 2.09
N TYR A 145 -7.33 15.29 2.63
CA TYR A 145 -8.46 15.80 1.83
C TYR A 145 -7.99 16.65 0.66
N LYS A 146 -7.05 17.58 0.91
CA LYS A 146 -6.44 18.39 -0.16
C LYS A 146 -5.76 17.53 -1.22
N GLY A 147 -5.04 16.48 -0.82
CA GLY A 147 -4.42 15.53 -1.74
C GLY A 147 -5.44 14.80 -2.61
N LEU A 148 -6.56 14.37 -2.01
CA LEU A 148 -7.67 13.74 -2.74
C LEU A 148 -8.31 14.72 -3.74
N ASP A 149 -8.52 15.98 -3.34
CA ASP A 149 -9.11 17.01 -4.22
C ASP A 149 -8.19 17.30 -5.42
N LEU A 150 -6.89 17.49 -5.20
CA LEU A 150 -5.91 17.71 -6.25
C LEU A 150 -5.87 16.54 -7.25
N ALA A 151 -5.88 15.31 -6.75
CA ALA A 151 -5.91 14.12 -7.58
C ALA A 151 -7.23 13.97 -8.35
N ALA A 152 -8.36 14.24 -7.69
CA ALA A 152 -9.69 14.20 -8.32
C ALA A 152 -9.84 15.22 -9.46
N GLU A 153 -9.33 16.45 -9.26
CA GLU A 153 -9.30 17.46 -10.31
C GLU A 153 -8.43 17.05 -11.50
N ALA A 154 -7.23 16.51 -11.24
CA ALA A 154 -6.35 16.03 -12.30
C ALA A 154 -7.00 14.91 -13.14
N LEU A 155 -7.74 14.01 -12.49
CA LEU A 155 -8.48 12.95 -13.17
C LEU A 155 -9.67 13.50 -13.98
N ARG A 156 -10.39 14.53 -13.48
CA ARG A 156 -11.46 15.20 -14.24
C ARG A 156 -10.90 15.92 -15.46
N ASP A 157 -9.78 16.62 -15.33
CA ASP A 157 -9.10 17.28 -16.46
C ASP A 157 -8.64 16.27 -17.51
N ALA A 158 -8.26 15.07 -17.09
CA ALA A 158 -7.96 13.96 -17.99
C ALA A 158 -9.21 13.34 -18.64
N GLY A 159 -10.42 13.79 -18.29
CA GLY A 159 -11.69 13.37 -18.90
C GLY A 159 -12.38 12.21 -18.20
N HIS A 160 -11.98 11.86 -16.97
CA HIS A 160 -12.72 10.88 -16.15
C HIS A 160 -13.88 11.54 -15.40
N GLU A 161 -14.93 10.76 -15.11
CA GLU A 161 -16.03 11.17 -14.22
C GLU A 161 -15.70 10.75 -12.79
N VAL A 162 -15.43 11.70 -11.90
CA VAL A 162 -15.11 11.42 -10.49
C VAL A 162 -16.34 11.68 -9.62
N ILE A 163 -16.85 10.64 -8.98
CA ILE A 163 -18.09 10.63 -8.20
C ILE A 163 -17.78 10.27 -6.75
N GLU A 164 -18.24 11.06 -5.81
CA GLU A 164 -18.09 10.78 -4.39
C GLU A 164 -19.01 9.64 -3.96
N VAL A 165 -18.44 8.51 -3.62
CA VAL A 165 -19.12 7.28 -3.20
C VAL A 165 -18.12 6.32 -2.55
N ASP A 166 -18.55 5.71 -1.44
CA ASP A 166 -17.74 4.73 -0.71
C ASP A 166 -17.89 3.31 -1.26
N PRO A 167 -16.81 2.52 -1.26
CA PRO A 167 -16.89 1.09 -1.56
C PRO A 167 -17.59 0.32 -0.43
N PRO A 168 -18.19 -0.84 -0.75
CA PRO A 168 -18.90 -1.62 0.25
C PRO A 168 -17.97 -2.26 1.28
N LEU A 169 -18.39 -2.37 2.53
CA LEU A 169 -17.81 -3.22 3.57
C LEU A 169 -16.30 -3.00 3.82
N LEU A 170 -15.79 -1.76 3.71
CA LEU A 170 -14.37 -1.46 3.89
C LEU A 170 -13.86 -1.92 5.26
N LEU A 171 -14.52 -1.51 6.35
CA LEU A 171 -14.11 -1.83 7.72
C LEU A 171 -14.15 -3.34 7.99
N GLU A 172 -15.23 -3.99 7.57
CA GLU A 172 -15.41 -5.43 7.76
C GLU A 172 -14.37 -6.23 6.97
N THR A 173 -14.10 -5.83 5.74
CA THR A 173 -13.11 -6.48 4.87
C THR A 173 -11.70 -6.33 5.44
N ALA A 174 -11.32 -5.12 5.85
CA ALA A 174 -10.02 -4.84 6.46
C ALA A 174 -9.82 -5.64 7.76
N THR A 175 -10.82 -5.58 8.64
CA THR A 175 -10.79 -6.28 9.93
C THR A 175 -10.71 -7.79 9.73
N ALA A 176 -11.51 -8.34 8.82
CA ALA A 176 -11.49 -9.76 8.48
C ALA A 176 -10.13 -10.21 7.97
N GLY A 177 -9.58 -9.47 6.98
CA GLY A 177 -8.31 -9.80 6.34
C GLY A 177 -7.13 -9.74 7.29
N TYR A 178 -7.04 -8.67 8.07
CA TYR A 178 -5.90 -8.47 8.94
C TYR A 178 -5.90 -9.43 10.14
N ARG A 179 -7.05 -9.64 10.79
CA ARG A 179 -7.18 -10.59 11.91
C ARG A 179 -6.98 -12.04 11.45
N ALA A 180 -7.38 -12.37 10.22
CA ALA A 180 -7.15 -13.70 9.66
C ALA A 180 -5.66 -13.92 9.34
N LEU A 181 -4.98 -12.93 8.72
CA LEU A 181 -3.53 -13.01 8.48
C LEU A 181 -2.76 -13.15 9.79
N MET A 182 -3.10 -12.39 10.82
CA MET A 182 -2.47 -12.51 12.13
C MET A 182 -2.75 -13.87 12.80
N GLY A 183 -3.91 -14.46 12.58
CA GLY A 183 -4.21 -15.83 13.01
C GLY A 183 -3.28 -16.85 12.39
N GLU A 184 -3.07 -16.77 11.06
CA GLU A 184 -2.12 -17.63 10.34
C GLU A 184 -0.67 -17.40 10.80
N VAL A 185 -0.26 -16.14 10.98
CA VAL A 185 1.07 -15.78 11.47
C VAL A 185 1.35 -16.36 12.84
N ILE A 186 0.40 -16.30 13.77
CA ILE A 186 0.56 -16.88 15.12
C ILE A 186 0.75 -18.38 15.05
N GLU A 187 -0.08 -19.08 14.28
CA GLU A 187 -0.04 -20.55 14.20
C GLU A 187 1.25 -21.05 13.55
N LEU A 188 1.71 -20.40 12.48
CA LEU A 188 2.85 -20.87 11.69
C LEU A 188 4.19 -20.28 12.13
N MET A 189 4.23 -19.04 12.61
CA MET A 189 5.45 -18.30 12.90
C MET A 189 5.55 -17.83 14.35
N GLY A 190 4.47 -17.92 15.13
CA GLY A 190 4.40 -17.39 16.50
C GLY A 190 5.55 -17.85 17.40
N PRO A 191 5.88 -19.16 17.49
CA PRO A 191 7.00 -19.64 18.30
C PRO A 191 8.35 -18.99 17.91
N ASP A 192 8.61 -18.86 16.61
CA ASP A 192 9.87 -18.27 16.11
C ASP A 192 9.91 -16.77 16.34
N ILE A 193 8.80 -16.06 16.15
CA ILE A 193 8.70 -14.62 16.46
C ILE A 193 8.98 -14.41 17.94
N ARG A 194 8.43 -15.23 18.83
CA ARG A 194 8.66 -15.10 20.29
C ARG A 194 10.11 -15.42 20.67
N LYS A 195 10.73 -16.36 20.01
CA LYS A 195 12.11 -16.81 20.31
C LYS A 195 13.17 -15.88 19.72
N PHE A 196 13.00 -15.42 18.48
CA PHE A 196 14.02 -14.71 17.72
C PHE A 196 13.69 -13.22 17.52
N GLY A 197 12.45 -12.81 17.76
CA GLY A 197 12.04 -11.40 17.67
C GLY A 197 12.65 -10.56 18.78
N SER A 198 12.92 -9.28 18.48
CA SER A 198 13.36 -8.34 19.50
C SER A 198 12.29 -8.08 20.57
N ALA A 199 12.68 -7.50 21.70
CA ALA A 199 11.73 -7.11 22.76
C ALA A 199 10.67 -6.14 22.23
N GLU A 200 11.07 -5.20 21.34
CA GLU A 200 10.19 -4.23 20.71
C GLU A 200 9.13 -4.90 19.85
N ILE A 201 9.54 -5.81 18.95
CA ILE A 201 8.57 -6.50 18.07
C ILE A 201 7.59 -7.35 18.88
N ASN A 202 8.07 -8.03 19.93
CA ASN A 202 7.19 -8.80 20.81
C ASN A 202 6.17 -7.91 21.52
N ARG A 203 6.59 -6.71 21.98
CA ARG A 203 5.70 -5.73 22.60
C ARG A 203 4.67 -5.18 21.60
N ILE A 204 5.05 -4.87 20.37
CA ILE A 204 4.13 -4.43 19.31
C ILE A 204 3.07 -5.50 19.07
N PHE A 205 3.46 -6.77 18.91
CA PHE A 205 2.51 -7.86 18.75
C PHE A 205 1.56 -8.02 19.93
N ASP A 206 2.04 -7.87 21.17
CA ASP A 206 1.19 -7.97 22.35
C ASP A 206 0.12 -6.86 22.39
N GLU A 207 0.51 -5.61 22.12
CA GLU A 207 -0.45 -4.49 22.03
C GLU A 207 -1.40 -4.63 20.85
N TYR A 208 -0.88 -5.09 19.70
CA TYR A 208 -1.66 -5.31 18.53
C TYR A 208 -2.77 -6.37 18.74
N PHE A 209 -2.43 -7.51 19.34
CA PHE A 209 -3.39 -8.59 19.59
C PHE A 209 -4.44 -8.26 20.64
N LYS A 210 -4.19 -7.31 21.53
CA LYS A 210 -5.22 -6.76 22.43
C LYS A 210 -6.28 -5.98 21.65
N GLN A 211 -5.87 -5.20 20.64
CA GLN A 211 -6.78 -4.39 19.82
C GLN A 211 -7.46 -5.22 18.72
N PHE A 212 -6.72 -6.08 18.06
CA PHE A 212 -7.15 -6.84 16.88
C PHE A 212 -6.96 -8.34 17.14
N LYS A 213 -7.81 -8.90 17.99
CA LYS A 213 -7.73 -10.32 18.36
C LYS A 213 -7.70 -11.20 17.11
N PRO A 214 -6.63 -12.00 16.89
CA PRO A 214 -6.51 -12.87 15.73
C PRO A 214 -7.65 -13.91 15.66
N TYR A 215 -8.05 -14.28 14.46
CA TYR A 215 -8.93 -15.41 14.26
C TYR A 215 -8.12 -16.70 14.34
N THR A 216 -8.61 -17.70 15.09
CA THR A 216 -7.97 -19.02 15.22
C THR A 216 -8.98 -20.13 15.03
N GLY A 217 -8.53 -21.35 14.76
CA GLY A 217 -9.37 -22.53 14.64
C GLY A 217 -10.55 -22.33 13.67
N ASN A 218 -11.75 -22.69 14.11
CA ASN A 218 -12.96 -22.63 13.30
C ASN A 218 -13.31 -21.21 12.82
N ASP A 219 -13.00 -20.17 13.59
CA ASP A 219 -13.31 -18.80 13.20
C ASP A 219 -12.41 -18.34 12.07
N LEU A 220 -11.14 -18.76 12.04
CA LEU A 220 -10.26 -18.54 10.91
C LEU A 220 -10.81 -19.20 9.63
N LEU A 221 -11.23 -20.48 9.71
CA LEU A 221 -11.82 -21.17 8.55
C LEU A 221 -13.09 -20.49 8.03
N LYS A 222 -13.97 -20.01 8.92
CA LYS A 222 -15.18 -19.26 8.53
C LYS A 222 -14.85 -17.96 7.80
N ILE A 223 -13.84 -17.22 8.28
CA ILE A 223 -13.42 -15.96 7.62
C ILE A 223 -12.75 -16.23 6.28
N LEU A 224 -11.94 -17.28 6.16
CA LEU A 224 -11.38 -17.69 4.86
C LEU A 224 -12.50 -18.00 3.85
N ALA A 225 -13.53 -18.72 4.25
CA ALA A 225 -14.69 -18.99 3.40
C ALA A 225 -15.45 -17.68 3.06
N LYS A 226 -15.60 -16.76 4.02
CA LYS A 226 -16.30 -15.48 3.82
C LYS A 226 -15.54 -14.50 2.92
N ARG A 227 -14.24 -14.70 2.68
CA ARG A 227 -13.43 -13.86 1.77
C ARG A 227 -14.08 -13.72 0.39
N SER A 228 -14.68 -14.79 -0.15
CA SER A 228 -15.39 -14.76 -1.43
C SER A 228 -16.61 -13.84 -1.44
N TYR A 229 -17.30 -13.69 -0.30
CA TYR A 229 -18.41 -12.74 -0.18
C TYR A 229 -17.89 -11.30 -0.33
N TYR A 230 -16.88 -10.91 0.44
CA TYR A 230 -16.28 -9.58 0.33
C TYR A 230 -15.75 -9.31 -1.09
N ALA A 231 -15.08 -10.29 -1.68
CA ALA A 231 -14.53 -10.16 -3.03
C ALA A 231 -15.62 -9.93 -4.10
N ARG A 232 -16.80 -10.58 -3.95
CA ARG A 232 -17.94 -10.35 -4.87
C ARG A 232 -18.52 -8.95 -4.73
N GLU A 233 -18.75 -8.47 -3.51
CA GLU A 233 -19.29 -7.13 -3.26
C GLU A 233 -18.40 -6.06 -3.90
N TRP A 234 -17.08 -6.15 -3.67
CA TRP A 234 -16.11 -5.24 -4.27
C TRP A 234 -16.02 -5.41 -5.79
N SER A 235 -16.10 -6.64 -6.30
CA SER A 235 -16.07 -6.89 -7.75
C SER A 235 -17.26 -6.24 -8.45
N VAL A 236 -18.47 -6.38 -7.90
CA VAL A 236 -19.68 -5.71 -8.42
C VAL A 236 -19.54 -4.19 -8.39
N PHE A 237 -19.04 -3.63 -7.29
CA PHE A 237 -18.78 -2.19 -7.19
C PHE A 237 -17.79 -1.71 -8.26
N LEU A 238 -16.69 -2.45 -8.45
CA LEU A 238 -15.64 -2.12 -9.42
C LEU A 238 -16.08 -2.29 -10.88
N THR A 239 -17.17 -3.00 -11.19
CA THR A 239 -17.73 -2.97 -12.54
C THR A 239 -18.31 -1.61 -12.90
N LYS A 240 -18.86 -0.90 -11.91
CA LYS A 240 -19.42 0.44 -12.08
C LYS A 240 -18.35 1.54 -11.98
N TYR A 241 -17.38 1.34 -11.09
CA TYR A 241 -16.28 2.27 -10.79
C TYR A 241 -14.95 1.54 -10.94
N PRO A 242 -14.40 1.40 -12.15
CA PRO A 242 -13.17 0.65 -12.41
C PRO A 242 -11.94 1.11 -11.61
N LEU A 243 -11.96 2.36 -11.12
CA LEU A 243 -10.99 2.93 -10.20
C LEU A 243 -11.68 3.52 -8.95
N ILE A 244 -10.98 3.46 -7.82
CA ILE A 244 -11.35 4.14 -6.59
C ILE A 244 -10.18 5.02 -6.18
N LEU A 245 -10.39 6.34 -6.06
CA LEU A 245 -9.47 7.27 -5.43
C LEU A 245 -9.79 7.33 -3.93
N SER A 246 -8.80 7.07 -3.07
CA SER A 246 -9.00 7.02 -1.62
C SER A 246 -7.75 7.48 -0.84
N PRO A 247 -7.86 7.78 0.45
CA PRO A 247 -6.69 7.84 1.31
C PRO A 247 -5.91 6.52 1.23
N PHE A 248 -4.60 6.58 1.37
CA PHE A 248 -3.81 5.40 1.74
C PHE A 248 -3.82 5.24 3.27
N LEU A 249 -3.50 6.33 3.96
CA LEU A 249 -3.65 6.50 5.42
C LEU A 249 -4.51 7.75 5.68
N PRO A 250 -5.24 7.82 6.80
CA PRO A 250 -6.03 9.00 7.15
C PRO A 250 -5.18 10.19 7.63
N GLN A 251 -3.93 9.95 8.00
CA GLN A 251 -2.99 10.96 8.52
C GLN A 251 -1.72 11.00 7.66
N PRO A 252 -0.97 12.11 7.66
CA PRO A 252 0.40 12.17 7.17
C PRO A 252 1.26 11.08 7.84
N PHE A 253 2.42 10.77 7.24
CA PHE A 253 3.19 9.63 7.69
C PHE A 253 3.76 9.85 9.11
N PHE A 254 3.79 8.78 9.88
CA PHE A 254 4.16 8.79 11.31
C PHE A 254 5.68 8.78 11.53
N LYS A 255 6.08 9.15 12.75
CA LYS A 255 7.48 9.12 13.19
C LYS A 255 7.98 7.70 13.42
N PRO A 256 9.31 7.47 13.34
CA PRO A 256 9.93 6.22 13.78
C PRO A 256 9.55 5.89 15.24
N GLY A 257 9.20 4.63 15.50
CA GLY A 257 8.87 4.15 16.83
C GLY A 257 7.49 4.54 17.37
N ARG A 258 6.62 5.18 16.56
CA ARG A 258 5.24 5.49 16.98
C ARG A 258 4.47 4.24 17.42
N ASP A 259 4.70 3.11 16.78
CA ASP A 259 4.12 1.79 17.13
C ASP A 259 4.62 1.23 18.46
N LEU A 260 5.69 1.80 19.04
CA LEU A 260 6.20 1.46 20.37
C LEU A 260 5.53 2.27 21.49
N GLU A 261 4.71 3.25 21.18
CA GLU A 261 4.03 4.14 22.12
C GLU A 261 2.69 3.55 22.64
N GLY A 262 2.63 2.24 22.81
CA GLY A 262 1.48 1.52 23.38
C GLY A 262 0.29 1.39 22.42
N GLN A 263 -0.90 1.24 22.99
CA GLN A 263 -2.12 0.94 22.22
C GLN A 263 -2.48 2.05 21.22
N GLU A 264 -2.28 3.31 21.59
CA GLU A 264 -2.59 4.44 20.71
C GLU A 264 -1.66 4.45 19.50
N GLY A 265 -0.34 4.29 19.70
CA GLY A 265 0.62 4.21 18.61
C GLY A 265 0.37 3.03 17.67
N VAL A 266 0.08 1.86 18.21
CA VAL A 266 -0.29 0.68 17.41
C VAL A 266 -1.59 0.92 16.63
N ARG A 267 -2.59 1.55 17.25
CA ARG A 267 -3.85 1.90 16.58
C ARG A 267 -3.63 2.88 15.43
N GLU A 268 -2.77 3.88 15.63
CA GLU A 268 -2.45 4.88 14.60
C GLU A 268 -1.67 4.26 13.43
N VAL A 269 -0.60 3.52 13.71
CA VAL A 269 0.31 2.99 12.69
C VAL A 269 -0.30 1.81 11.94
N LEU A 270 -0.82 0.83 12.65
CA LEU A 270 -1.32 -0.43 12.09
C LEU A 270 -2.85 -0.42 11.96
N GLY A 271 -3.56 0.10 12.96
CA GLY A 271 -5.02 0.09 12.97
C GLY A 271 -5.67 0.97 11.91
N SER A 272 -5.02 2.07 11.54
CA SER A 272 -5.54 3.01 10.53
C SER A 272 -5.39 2.54 9.08
N ALA A 273 -4.60 1.48 8.84
CA ALA A 273 -4.30 0.98 7.49
C ALA A 273 -5.43 0.13 6.86
N LEU A 274 -6.69 0.48 7.13
CA LEU A 274 -7.86 -0.28 6.68
C LEU A 274 -7.91 -0.44 5.16
N TRP A 275 -7.61 0.63 4.42
CA TRP A 275 -7.54 0.60 2.96
C TRP A 275 -6.50 -0.40 2.46
N SER A 276 -5.34 -0.44 3.12
CA SER A 276 -4.28 -1.37 2.74
C SER A 276 -4.68 -2.82 2.94
N TYR A 277 -5.20 -3.15 4.11
CA TYR A 277 -5.55 -4.53 4.47
C TYR A 277 -6.70 -5.08 3.63
N SER A 278 -7.72 -4.27 3.35
CA SER A 278 -8.81 -4.66 2.45
C SER A 278 -8.30 -5.08 1.08
N ILE A 279 -7.44 -4.27 0.49
CA ILE A 279 -6.92 -4.49 -0.85
C ILE A 279 -6.04 -5.73 -0.94
N ASN A 280 -5.18 -5.97 0.06
CA ASN A 280 -4.39 -7.20 0.11
C ASN A 280 -5.29 -8.44 0.31
N PHE A 281 -6.23 -8.39 1.24
CA PHE A 281 -7.14 -9.50 1.50
C PHE A 281 -7.97 -9.87 0.27
N LEU A 282 -8.39 -8.88 -0.51
CA LEU A 282 -9.15 -9.10 -1.75
C LEU A 282 -8.26 -9.48 -2.96
N GLY A 283 -6.94 -9.26 -2.86
CA GLY A 283 -6.01 -9.47 -3.96
C GLY A 283 -6.19 -8.46 -5.11
N LEU A 284 -6.68 -7.25 -4.82
CA LEU A 284 -6.87 -6.18 -5.81
C LEU A 284 -5.57 -5.39 -6.03
N PRO A 285 -5.37 -4.80 -7.23
CA PRO A 285 -4.26 -3.89 -7.47
C PRO A 285 -4.52 -2.51 -6.86
N ALA A 286 -3.44 -1.81 -6.44
CA ALA A 286 -3.52 -0.42 -5.99
C ALA A 286 -2.21 0.34 -6.21
N GLY A 287 -2.29 1.58 -6.69
CA GLY A 287 -1.17 2.51 -6.81
C GLY A 287 -1.20 3.55 -5.69
N CYS A 288 -0.05 3.82 -5.07
CA CYS A 288 0.12 4.90 -4.10
C CYS A 288 1.11 5.92 -4.68
N PHE A 289 0.79 7.22 -4.54
CA PHE A 289 1.52 8.29 -5.20
C PHE A 289 1.38 9.63 -4.48
N PRO A 290 2.38 10.54 -4.59
CA PRO A 290 2.33 11.86 -3.98
C PRO A 290 1.45 12.83 -4.77
N THR A 291 0.82 13.76 -4.07
CA THR A 291 -0.02 14.83 -4.65
C THR A 291 0.52 16.23 -4.40
N HIS A 292 1.13 16.47 -3.26
CA HIS A 292 1.75 17.75 -2.90
C HIS A 292 2.68 17.59 -1.70
N LEU A 293 3.43 18.64 -1.40
CA LEU A 293 4.23 18.75 -0.17
C LEU A 293 3.47 19.55 0.88
N ALA A 294 3.40 19.03 2.10
CA ALA A 294 2.83 19.70 3.25
C ALA A 294 3.92 20.12 4.24
N GLN A 295 3.80 21.34 4.77
CA GLN A 295 4.62 21.81 5.89
C GLN A 295 3.96 21.43 7.20
N LEU A 296 4.46 20.38 7.83
CA LEU A 296 3.94 19.85 9.09
C LEU A 296 4.81 20.30 10.25
N LYS A 297 4.35 20.10 11.50
CA LYS A 297 5.13 20.45 12.68
C LYS A 297 6.50 19.76 12.75
N GLN A 298 6.60 18.55 12.20
CA GLN A 298 7.83 17.75 12.15
C GLN A 298 8.72 18.04 10.94
N GLY A 299 8.26 18.82 9.97
CA GLY A 299 9.01 19.13 8.73
C GLY A 299 8.15 19.01 7.48
N THR A 300 8.80 19.00 6.33
CA THR A 300 8.16 18.81 5.03
C THR A 300 7.90 17.35 4.77
N GLN A 301 6.66 16.99 4.42
CA GLN A 301 6.31 15.63 3.97
C GLN A 301 5.56 15.66 2.65
N ALA A 302 5.81 14.64 1.82
CA ALA A 302 4.96 14.37 0.66
C ALA A 302 3.65 13.72 1.12
N ILE A 303 2.53 14.26 0.68
CA ILE A 303 1.21 13.72 0.97
C ILE A 303 0.79 12.78 -0.16
N ASN A 304 0.55 11.53 0.21
CA ASN A 304 0.21 10.47 -0.73
C ASN A 304 -1.26 10.04 -0.57
N VAL A 305 -1.86 9.73 -1.71
CA VAL A 305 -3.17 9.07 -1.82
C VAL A 305 -3.02 7.82 -2.69
N GLN A 306 -4.11 7.05 -2.87
CA GLN A 306 -4.04 5.86 -3.71
C GLN A 306 -5.18 5.76 -4.72
N LEU A 307 -4.90 5.08 -5.85
CA LEU A 307 -5.87 4.56 -6.79
C LEU A 307 -5.96 3.04 -6.63
N ILE A 308 -7.14 2.52 -6.36
CA ILE A 308 -7.44 1.10 -6.33
C ILE A 308 -8.09 0.73 -7.65
N GLY A 309 -7.62 -0.32 -8.30
CA GLY A 309 -8.15 -0.75 -9.59
C GLY A 309 -8.99 -2.01 -9.54
N GLN A 310 -9.79 -2.18 -10.57
CA GLN A 310 -10.41 -3.45 -10.89
C GLN A 310 -9.34 -4.54 -11.02
N ARG A 311 -9.68 -5.77 -10.70
CA ARG A 311 -8.74 -6.91 -10.79
C ARG A 311 -8.08 -6.97 -12.18
N TRP A 312 -6.75 -7.07 -12.18
CA TRP A 312 -5.89 -7.16 -13.37
C TRP A 312 -5.84 -5.88 -14.23
N ARG A 313 -6.29 -4.74 -13.70
CA ARG A 313 -6.28 -3.46 -14.40
C ARG A 313 -5.25 -2.49 -13.81
N GLU A 314 -4.03 -2.98 -13.62
CA GLU A 314 -2.87 -2.17 -13.22
C GLU A 314 -2.56 -1.07 -14.25
N ASP A 315 -2.83 -1.35 -15.52
CA ASP A 315 -2.72 -0.39 -16.62
C ASP A 315 -3.58 0.86 -16.39
N LEU A 316 -4.84 0.72 -15.95
CA LEU A 316 -5.71 1.86 -15.61
C LEU A 316 -5.18 2.67 -14.43
N ILE A 317 -4.62 2.00 -13.41
CA ILE A 317 -4.02 2.67 -12.26
C ILE A 317 -2.85 3.53 -12.72
N VAL A 318 -1.92 2.97 -13.51
CA VAL A 318 -0.74 3.70 -13.99
C VAL A 318 -1.15 4.86 -14.89
N GLN A 319 -2.13 4.70 -15.78
CA GLN A 319 -2.65 5.81 -16.60
C GLN A 319 -3.27 6.92 -15.74
N GLY A 320 -4.04 6.58 -14.71
CA GLY A 320 -4.55 7.55 -13.74
C GLY A 320 -3.42 8.29 -13.00
N MET A 321 -2.39 7.56 -12.56
CA MET A 321 -1.20 8.16 -11.92
C MET A 321 -0.43 9.08 -12.87
N LYS A 322 -0.29 8.71 -14.16
CA LYS A 322 0.33 9.56 -15.20
C LYS A 322 -0.47 10.85 -15.42
N ALA A 323 -1.80 10.77 -15.45
CA ALA A 323 -2.66 11.96 -15.56
C ALA A 323 -2.47 12.91 -14.36
N ILE A 324 -2.43 12.37 -13.14
CA ILE A 324 -2.20 13.14 -11.92
C ILE A 324 -0.80 13.76 -11.94
N ARG A 325 0.23 12.97 -12.26
CA ARG A 325 1.62 13.42 -12.37
C ARG A 325 1.79 14.53 -13.41
N ASN A 326 1.11 14.47 -14.54
CA ASN A 326 1.19 15.50 -15.59
C ASN A 326 0.66 16.86 -15.11
N ARG A 327 -0.29 16.90 -14.19
CA ARG A 327 -0.80 18.12 -13.58
C ARG A 327 0.01 18.58 -12.38
N LEU A 328 0.40 17.65 -11.49
CA LEU A 328 0.97 17.97 -10.19
C LEU A 328 2.51 17.89 -10.15
N GLY A 329 3.14 17.22 -11.13
CA GLY A 329 4.58 16.98 -11.16
C GLY A 329 5.03 15.78 -10.31
N THR A 330 6.33 15.75 -10.06
CA THR A 330 7.01 14.87 -9.12
C THR A 330 7.77 15.75 -8.13
N PHE A 331 8.14 15.22 -6.96
CA PHE A 331 8.74 16.02 -5.88
C PHE A 331 10.21 15.64 -5.60
N SER A 332 10.87 14.99 -6.54
CA SER A 332 12.25 14.54 -6.39
C SER A 332 13.23 15.70 -6.33
N ASN A 333 13.02 16.76 -7.13
CA ASN A 333 13.91 17.93 -7.16
C ASN A 333 13.83 18.72 -5.87
N GLU A 334 12.63 18.89 -5.31
CA GLU A 334 12.41 19.55 -4.03
C GLU A 334 13.08 18.76 -2.89
N LEU A 335 12.94 17.42 -2.92
CA LEU A 335 13.60 16.55 -1.98
C LEU A 335 15.13 16.69 -2.05
N TRP A 336 15.70 16.63 -3.22
CA TRP A 336 17.16 16.74 -3.40
C TRP A 336 17.69 18.11 -2.97
N SER A 337 16.95 19.19 -3.22
CA SER A 337 17.30 20.51 -2.71
C SER A 337 17.28 20.59 -1.17
N ILE A 338 16.39 19.84 -0.51
CA ILE A 338 16.36 19.73 0.96
C ILE A 338 17.57 18.91 1.46
N MET A 339 17.87 17.80 0.80
CA MET A 339 19.01 16.94 1.16
C MET A 339 20.36 17.67 1.03
N GLU A 340 20.53 18.48 -0.03
CA GLU A 340 21.74 19.32 -0.23
C GLU A 340 21.91 20.31 0.93
N LYS A 341 20.85 21.03 1.30
CA LYS A 341 20.89 22.00 2.43
C LYS A 341 21.16 21.37 3.79
N ASN A 342 20.75 20.12 3.99
CA ASN A 342 20.98 19.40 5.25
C ASN A 342 22.40 18.83 5.35
N ASN A 343 23.17 18.82 4.26
CA ASN A 343 24.55 18.36 4.20
C ASN A 343 25.57 19.52 4.30
N GLU A 344 25.12 20.78 4.22
CA GLU A 344 25.91 21.99 4.48
C GLU A 344 25.87 22.36 5.98
#